data_4f14d737b777078d0756992c44e46c0f
#
_entry.id   4f14d737b777078d0756992c44e46c0f
#
_cell.length_a   1.000
_cell.length_b   1.000
_cell.length_c   1.000
_cell.angle_alpha   90.00
_cell.angle_beta   90.00
_cell.angle_gamma   90.00
#
_symmetry.space_group_name_H-M   'P 1'
#
loop_
_entity.id
_entity.type
_entity.pdbx_description
1 polymer ?
#
loop_
_entity_poly.entity_id
_entity_poly.type
_entity_poly.pdbx_seq_one_letter_code
_entity_poly.pdbx_strand_id
1 'polypeptide(L)'
;MTEPTRLPLDELGRVLGEPARLRILHELFGGPALPAGALATRLGLAPSTVSAHLAKLHDAGLITIQQQGRARLASLADPTVASAVEALLQLSGEAQVNSLTTFDRRAAMREARSCYDHLAGRAGVFIAELGLRRGWITNTAGTWTLHRGEDITDIGDDLGLTLTWQRSARPAVRSCTDWTERAPHIAGRLGHSILHAMIDDGWLRRRRDDRALTITPRGRQRLGALGHSGM
;
A
#
# COMPACT_ATOMS: atom_id res chain seq x y z
N MET A 1 9.36 -2.59 24.74
CA MET A 1 8.32 -2.21 23.75
C MET A 1 7.05 -2.92 24.19
N THR A 2 6.09 -2.20 24.76
CA THR A 2 4.76 -2.73 25.11
C THR A 2 4.03 -3.10 23.82
N GLU A 3 3.61 -4.36 23.69
CA GLU A 3 2.70 -4.75 22.60
C GLU A 3 1.46 -3.85 22.66
N PRO A 4 0.98 -3.34 21.50
CA PRO A 4 -0.24 -2.58 21.50
C PRO A 4 -1.37 -3.46 22.01
N THR A 5 -2.11 -2.98 22.99
CA THR A 5 -3.29 -3.65 23.54
C THR A 5 -4.29 -3.82 22.40
N ARG A 6 -4.49 -5.05 21.91
CA ARG A 6 -5.46 -5.36 20.87
C ARG A 6 -6.85 -5.43 21.48
N LEU A 7 -7.82 -4.78 20.83
CA LEU A 7 -9.21 -4.82 21.27
C LEU A 7 -9.82 -6.23 21.08
N PRO A 8 -10.77 -6.63 21.93
CA PRO A 8 -11.65 -7.76 21.65
C PRO A 8 -12.37 -7.60 20.30
N LEU A 9 -12.69 -8.73 19.65
CA LEU A 9 -13.26 -8.73 18.30
C LEU A 9 -14.60 -7.95 18.20
N ASP A 10 -15.43 -8.06 19.22
CA ASP A 10 -16.71 -7.33 19.29
C ASP A 10 -16.54 -5.82 19.44
N GLU A 11 -15.54 -5.38 20.20
CA GLU A 11 -15.17 -3.96 20.31
C GLU A 11 -14.57 -3.45 19.00
N LEU A 12 -13.69 -4.22 18.39
CA LEU A 12 -13.15 -3.91 17.07
C LEU A 12 -14.29 -3.79 16.03
N GLY A 13 -15.27 -4.71 16.08
CA GLY A 13 -16.47 -4.66 15.24
C GLY A 13 -17.26 -3.36 15.43
N ARG A 14 -17.46 -2.90 16.68
CA ARG A 14 -18.14 -1.62 16.96
C ARG A 14 -17.33 -0.42 16.45
N VAL A 15 -16.01 -0.47 16.54
CA VAL A 15 -15.14 0.59 15.99
C VAL A 15 -15.22 0.62 14.47
N LEU A 16 -15.12 -0.51 13.79
CA LEU A 16 -15.14 -0.59 12.34
C LEU A 16 -16.54 -0.45 11.73
N GLY A 17 -17.59 -0.69 12.49
CA GLY A 17 -18.99 -0.62 12.03
C GLY A 17 -19.47 0.78 11.61
N GLU A 18 -18.68 1.83 11.81
CA GLU A 18 -19.01 3.19 11.37
C GLU A 18 -18.38 3.46 9.99
N PRO A 19 -19.16 3.72 8.94
CA PRO A 19 -18.66 3.89 7.58
C PRO A 19 -17.59 4.98 7.44
N ALA A 20 -17.70 6.07 8.19
CA ALA A 20 -16.72 7.15 8.15
C ALA A 20 -15.33 6.69 8.62
N ARG A 21 -15.27 5.81 9.62
CA ARG A 21 -14.00 5.26 10.12
C ARG A 21 -13.33 4.32 9.10
N LEU A 22 -14.11 3.48 8.44
CA LEU A 22 -13.58 2.64 7.34
C LEU A 22 -13.04 3.50 6.19
N ARG A 23 -13.75 4.59 5.83
CA ARG A 23 -13.28 5.51 4.80
C ARG A 23 -12.01 6.24 5.22
N ILE A 24 -11.86 6.61 6.49
CA ILE A 24 -10.61 7.19 7.03
C ILE A 24 -9.46 6.18 6.93
N LEU A 25 -9.66 4.94 7.38
CA LEU A 25 -8.63 3.89 7.28
C LEU A 25 -8.23 3.64 5.82
N HIS A 26 -9.18 3.66 4.89
CA HIS A 26 -8.92 3.54 3.45
C HIS A 26 -8.08 4.72 2.91
N GLU A 27 -8.36 5.96 3.32
CA GLU A 27 -7.56 7.12 2.91
C GLU A 27 -6.12 7.09 3.47
N LEU A 28 -5.95 6.53 4.67
CA LEU A 28 -4.63 6.37 5.29
C LEU A 28 -3.86 5.15 4.78
N PHE A 29 -4.54 4.19 4.15
CA PHE A 29 -3.92 2.95 3.70
C PHE A 29 -2.93 3.19 2.56
N GLY A 30 -1.64 2.91 2.79
CA GLY A 30 -0.57 3.00 1.78
C GLY A 30 -0.24 4.42 1.28
N GLY A 31 -0.80 5.45 1.92
CA GLY A 31 -0.54 6.86 1.62
C GLY A 31 0.36 7.55 2.66
N PRO A 32 0.66 8.83 2.47
CA PRO A 32 1.34 9.64 3.47
C PRO A 32 0.45 9.83 4.70
N ALA A 33 1.07 10.13 5.83
CA ALA A 33 0.33 10.58 7.01
C ALA A 33 -0.44 11.88 6.70
N LEU A 34 -1.70 11.96 7.12
CA LEU A 34 -2.62 13.04 6.75
C LEU A 34 -3.14 13.80 7.98
N PRO A 35 -3.25 15.13 7.90
CA PRO A 35 -3.93 15.91 8.93
C PRO A 35 -5.45 15.77 8.82
N ALA A 36 -6.16 15.95 9.94
CA ALA A 36 -7.63 15.86 10.01
C ALA A 36 -8.35 16.74 8.96
N GLY A 37 -7.84 17.95 8.68
CA GLY A 37 -8.41 18.84 7.66
C GLY A 37 -8.33 18.26 6.25
N ALA A 38 -7.22 17.61 5.87
CA ALA A 38 -7.10 16.96 4.57
C ALA A 38 -8.06 15.78 4.44
N LEU A 39 -8.21 14.98 5.50
CA LEU A 39 -9.19 13.89 5.55
C LEU A 39 -10.62 14.41 5.46
N ALA A 40 -10.92 15.51 6.16
CA ALA A 40 -12.24 16.15 6.10
C ALA A 40 -12.63 16.57 4.68
N THR A 41 -11.70 17.24 3.98
CA THR A 41 -11.90 17.65 2.58
C THR A 41 -12.10 16.44 1.66
N ARG A 42 -11.29 15.40 1.80
CA ARG A 42 -11.38 14.19 0.95
C ARG A 42 -12.67 13.40 1.17
N LEU A 43 -13.15 13.36 2.40
CA LEU A 43 -14.30 12.57 2.78
C LEU A 43 -15.63 13.35 2.69
N GLY A 44 -15.56 14.68 2.49
CA GLY A 44 -16.75 15.55 2.52
C GLY A 44 -17.39 15.63 3.91
N LEU A 45 -16.58 15.59 4.99
CA LEU A 45 -17.03 15.61 6.38
C LEU A 45 -16.56 16.88 7.09
N ALA A 46 -17.26 17.26 8.17
CA ALA A 46 -16.80 18.35 9.01
C ALA A 46 -15.49 17.98 9.73
N PRO A 47 -14.52 18.92 9.88
CA PRO A 47 -13.24 18.66 10.57
C PRO A 47 -13.41 18.15 12.01
N SER A 48 -14.40 18.63 12.73
CA SER A 48 -14.74 18.16 14.10
C SER A 48 -15.18 16.69 14.11
N THR A 49 -15.99 16.28 13.12
CA THR A 49 -16.43 14.89 12.94
C THR A 49 -15.24 13.97 12.65
N VAL A 50 -14.35 14.38 11.74
CA VAL A 50 -13.14 13.61 11.45
C VAL A 50 -12.25 13.51 12.69
N SER A 51 -12.06 14.60 13.43
CA SER A 51 -11.27 14.58 14.67
C SER A 51 -11.83 13.60 15.71
N ALA A 52 -13.15 13.54 15.86
CA ALA A 52 -13.80 12.57 16.75
C ALA A 52 -13.61 11.12 16.31
N HIS A 53 -13.65 10.86 14.99
CA HIS A 53 -13.37 9.52 14.43
C HIS A 53 -11.89 9.15 14.59
N LEU A 54 -10.97 10.10 14.36
CA LEU A 54 -9.53 9.86 14.57
C LEU A 54 -9.22 9.54 16.03
N ALA A 55 -9.85 10.22 17.00
CA ALA A 55 -9.67 9.88 18.41
C ALA A 55 -10.06 8.42 18.67
N LYS A 56 -11.27 7.99 18.23
CA LYS A 56 -11.74 6.61 18.40
C LYS A 56 -10.85 5.58 17.72
N LEU A 57 -10.32 5.87 16.53
CA LEU A 57 -9.41 4.98 15.82
C LEU A 57 -8.05 4.90 16.51
N HIS A 58 -7.57 6.01 17.07
CA HIS A 58 -6.33 6.08 17.83
C HIS A 58 -6.45 5.29 19.15
N ASP A 59 -7.52 5.50 19.91
CA ASP A 59 -7.80 4.80 21.16
C ASP A 59 -7.95 3.28 20.94
N ALA A 60 -8.44 2.89 19.76
CA ALA A 60 -8.51 1.50 19.31
C ALA A 60 -7.18 0.92 18.81
N GLY A 61 -6.10 1.70 18.80
CA GLY A 61 -4.79 1.26 18.30
C GLY A 61 -4.74 1.01 16.78
N LEU A 62 -5.71 1.51 16.00
CA LEU A 62 -5.76 1.32 14.55
C LEU A 62 -4.96 2.38 13.78
N ILE A 63 -4.73 3.53 14.39
CA ILE A 63 -3.91 4.60 13.82
C ILE A 63 -2.95 5.15 14.87
N THR A 64 -1.88 5.77 14.39
CA THR A 64 -1.01 6.63 15.18
C THR A 64 -1.23 8.09 14.80
N ILE A 65 -1.02 8.99 15.74
CA ILE A 65 -1.05 10.43 15.51
C ILE A 65 0.30 11.00 15.93
N GLN A 66 1.03 11.56 14.97
CA GLN A 66 2.33 12.17 15.20
C GLN A 66 2.25 13.68 15.04
N GLN A 67 2.93 14.41 15.92
CA GLN A 67 3.08 15.86 15.81
C GLN A 67 4.23 16.17 14.85
N GLN A 68 3.93 16.96 13.81
CA GLN A 68 4.93 17.47 12.89
C GLN A 68 4.76 19.00 12.78
N GLY A 69 5.60 19.74 13.51
CA GLY A 69 5.41 21.18 13.67
C GLY A 69 4.06 21.49 14.31
N ARG A 70 3.21 22.27 13.65
CA ARG A 70 1.85 22.60 14.10
C ARG A 70 0.79 21.58 13.68
N ALA A 71 1.12 20.65 12.80
CA ALA A 71 0.19 19.66 12.28
C ALA A 71 0.21 18.36 13.09
N ARG A 72 -0.96 17.78 13.30
CA ARG A 72 -1.13 16.42 13.82
C ARG A 72 -1.46 15.51 12.65
N LEU A 73 -0.56 14.59 12.32
CA LEU A 73 -0.67 13.71 11.18
C LEU A 73 -1.09 12.30 11.64
N ALA A 74 -2.14 11.77 11.05
CA ALA A 74 -2.63 10.41 11.27
C ALA A 74 -2.05 9.46 10.21
N SER A 75 -1.66 8.27 10.63
CA SER A 75 -1.26 7.14 9.78
C SER A 75 -1.77 5.83 10.37
N LEU A 76 -1.82 4.75 9.58
CA LEU A 76 -2.11 3.42 10.13
C LEU A 76 -1.06 3.05 11.18
N ALA A 77 -1.48 2.36 12.24
CA ALA A 77 -0.63 2.07 13.39
C ALA A 77 0.52 1.12 13.03
N ASP A 78 0.24 0.07 12.31
CA ASP A 78 1.20 -0.98 11.98
C ASP A 78 0.83 -1.79 10.71
N PRO A 79 1.72 -2.68 10.23
CA PRO A 79 1.46 -3.55 9.07
C PRO A 79 0.28 -4.51 9.25
N THR A 80 -0.07 -4.90 10.47
CA THR A 80 -1.21 -5.80 10.73
C THR A 80 -2.52 -5.09 10.44
N VAL A 81 -2.64 -3.83 10.89
CA VAL A 81 -3.79 -2.98 10.57
C VAL A 81 -3.91 -2.76 9.07
N ALA A 82 -2.78 -2.50 8.40
CA ALA A 82 -2.76 -2.34 6.95
C ALA A 82 -3.26 -3.61 6.24
N SER A 83 -2.83 -4.79 6.67
CA SER A 83 -3.29 -6.07 6.12
C SER A 83 -4.79 -6.31 6.35
N ALA A 84 -5.31 -5.92 7.51
CA ALA A 84 -6.75 -6.01 7.81
C ALA A 84 -7.57 -5.08 6.91
N VAL A 85 -7.14 -3.82 6.74
CA VAL A 85 -7.80 -2.88 5.82
C VAL A 85 -7.77 -3.39 4.38
N GLU A 86 -6.66 -3.97 3.94
CA GLU A 86 -6.55 -4.57 2.62
C GLU A 86 -7.52 -5.74 2.42
N ALA A 87 -7.63 -6.63 3.41
CA ALA A 87 -8.59 -7.74 3.36
C ALA A 87 -10.04 -7.24 3.25
N LEU A 88 -10.40 -6.18 3.98
CA LEU A 88 -11.70 -5.54 3.86
C LEU A 88 -11.94 -4.92 2.47
N LEU A 89 -10.90 -4.32 1.88
CA LEU A 89 -10.99 -3.78 0.52
C LEU A 89 -11.19 -4.88 -0.54
N GLN A 90 -10.60 -6.07 -0.35
CA GLN A 90 -10.81 -7.20 -1.22
C GLN A 90 -12.26 -7.73 -1.19
N LEU A 91 -12.91 -7.64 -0.03
CA LEU A 91 -14.31 -8.03 0.16
C LEU A 91 -15.28 -6.95 -0.36
N SER A 92 -14.84 -5.71 -0.49
CA SER A 92 -15.67 -4.62 -0.98
C SER A 92 -15.82 -4.66 -2.49
N GLY A 93 -17.01 -4.33 -2.99
CA GLY A 93 -17.24 -4.08 -4.42
C GLY A 93 -16.61 -2.77 -4.88
N GLU A 94 -16.53 -2.55 -6.20
CA GLU A 94 -16.11 -1.25 -6.74
C GLU A 94 -17.12 -0.16 -6.38
N ALA A 95 -16.67 0.90 -5.71
CA ALA A 95 -17.52 2.06 -5.45
C ALA A 95 -17.84 2.79 -6.76
N GLN A 96 -19.07 3.31 -6.91
CA GLN A 96 -19.47 4.06 -8.11
C GLN A 96 -18.61 5.32 -8.31
N VAL A 97 -18.29 5.61 -9.58
CA VAL A 97 -17.52 6.81 -9.98
C VAL A 97 -18.50 7.96 -10.23
N ASN A 98 -18.44 9.00 -9.41
CA ASN A 98 -19.37 10.11 -9.48
C ASN A 98 -18.76 11.40 -10.09
N SER A 99 -17.47 11.38 -10.50
CA SER A 99 -16.82 12.54 -11.12
C SER A 99 -15.60 12.13 -11.97
N LEU A 100 -15.21 12.99 -12.94
CA LEU A 100 -14.00 12.81 -13.75
C LEU A 100 -12.74 12.73 -12.90
N THR A 101 -12.61 13.58 -11.89
CA THR A 101 -11.45 13.57 -10.96
C THR A 101 -11.34 12.23 -10.21
N THR A 102 -12.47 11.64 -9.85
CA THR A 102 -12.51 10.31 -9.23
C THR A 102 -12.13 9.23 -10.23
N PHE A 103 -12.52 9.38 -11.50
CA PHE A 103 -12.17 8.45 -12.56
C PHE A 103 -10.65 8.46 -12.82
N ASP A 104 -10.04 9.64 -13.00
CA ASP A 104 -8.60 9.80 -13.24
C ASP A 104 -7.77 9.28 -12.05
N ARG A 105 -8.23 9.57 -10.83
CA ARG A 105 -7.59 9.03 -9.61
C ARG A 105 -7.65 7.51 -9.58
N ARG A 106 -8.77 6.91 -9.95
CA ARG A 106 -8.94 5.44 -10.03
C ARG A 106 -8.05 4.83 -11.10
N ALA A 107 -8.01 5.41 -12.30
CA ALA A 107 -7.15 4.94 -13.36
C ALA A 107 -5.68 4.94 -12.91
N ALA A 108 -5.21 6.03 -12.29
CA ALA A 108 -3.88 6.12 -11.73
C ALA A 108 -3.63 5.08 -10.62
N MET A 109 -4.61 4.85 -9.74
CA MET A 109 -4.53 3.85 -8.67
C MET A 109 -4.47 2.42 -9.21
N ARG A 110 -5.15 2.14 -10.33
CA ARG A 110 -5.07 0.83 -10.99
C ARG A 110 -3.74 0.63 -11.68
N GLU A 111 -3.17 1.68 -12.24
CA GLU A 111 -1.90 1.60 -12.99
C GLU A 111 -0.74 1.28 -12.06
N ALA A 112 -0.49 2.14 -11.06
CA ALA A 112 0.53 1.93 -10.04
C ALA A 112 0.14 2.64 -8.74
N ARG A 113 0.29 1.99 -7.62
CA ARG A 113 0.07 2.56 -6.30
C ARG A 113 0.97 1.91 -5.24
N SER A 114 1.11 2.56 -4.11
CA SER A 114 1.61 1.89 -2.92
C SER A 114 0.47 1.13 -2.23
N CYS A 115 0.71 -0.14 -1.91
CA CYS A 115 -0.10 -0.96 -1.02
C CYS A 115 0.63 -1.04 0.31
N TYR A 116 0.25 -0.19 1.27
CA TYR A 116 1.02 0.09 2.48
C TYR A 116 2.44 0.58 2.14
N ASP A 117 3.41 -0.31 1.90
CA ASP A 117 4.81 0.02 1.64
C ASP A 117 5.46 -0.74 0.48
N HIS A 118 4.68 -1.38 -0.35
CA HIS A 118 5.13 -2.13 -1.53
C HIS A 118 4.30 -1.77 -2.76
N LEU A 119 4.79 -2.12 -3.95
CA LEU A 119 4.17 -1.76 -5.22
C LEU A 119 2.94 -2.63 -5.50
N ALA A 120 1.85 -2.00 -5.93
CA ALA A 120 0.58 -2.61 -6.29
C ALA A 120 -0.01 -1.97 -7.57
N GLY A 121 -1.19 -2.43 -7.98
CA GLY A 121 -1.78 -2.12 -9.26
C GLY A 121 -1.15 -2.97 -10.36
N ARG A 122 -1.45 -2.65 -11.62
CA ARG A 122 -0.93 -3.38 -12.79
C ARG A 122 0.58 -3.51 -12.78
N ALA A 123 1.29 -2.44 -12.43
CA ALA A 123 2.75 -2.48 -12.31
C ALA A 123 3.22 -3.47 -11.24
N GLY A 124 2.55 -3.51 -10.08
CA GLY A 124 2.89 -4.44 -9.00
C GLY A 124 2.62 -5.90 -9.35
N VAL A 125 1.48 -6.17 -9.98
CA VAL A 125 1.12 -7.51 -10.48
C VAL A 125 2.11 -7.96 -11.56
N PHE A 126 2.44 -7.08 -12.51
CA PHE A 126 3.45 -7.37 -13.54
C PHE A 126 4.81 -7.76 -12.94
N ILE A 127 5.31 -7.03 -11.95
CA ILE A 127 6.58 -7.36 -11.27
C ILE A 127 6.49 -8.71 -10.56
N ALA A 128 5.35 -9.05 -9.97
CA ALA A 128 5.15 -10.36 -9.34
C ALA A 128 5.15 -11.51 -10.36
N GLU A 129 4.45 -11.34 -11.47
CA GLU A 129 4.47 -12.30 -12.58
C GLU A 129 5.87 -12.46 -13.18
N LEU A 130 6.59 -11.34 -13.34
CA LEU A 130 7.98 -11.36 -13.79
C LEU A 130 8.84 -12.15 -12.82
N GLY A 131 8.69 -11.92 -11.51
CA GLY A 131 9.43 -12.63 -10.47
C GLY A 131 9.17 -14.15 -10.46
N LEU A 132 7.92 -14.56 -10.69
CA LEU A 132 7.57 -15.98 -10.85
C LEU A 132 8.20 -16.57 -12.13
N ARG A 133 8.12 -15.86 -13.28
CA ARG A 133 8.69 -16.32 -14.55
C ARG A 133 10.21 -16.39 -14.52
N ARG A 134 10.88 -15.45 -13.84
CA ARG A 134 12.34 -15.39 -13.71
C ARG A 134 12.88 -16.29 -12.60
N GLY A 135 11.99 -16.89 -11.80
CA GLY A 135 12.37 -17.75 -10.70
C GLY A 135 12.94 -17.02 -9.48
N TRP A 136 12.69 -15.71 -9.33
CA TRP A 136 13.07 -14.98 -8.09
C TRP A 136 12.31 -15.50 -6.88
N ILE A 137 11.05 -15.82 -7.11
CA ILE A 137 10.12 -16.33 -6.13
C ILE A 137 9.47 -17.61 -6.66
N THR A 138 9.17 -18.50 -5.74
CA THR A 138 8.37 -19.71 -5.99
C THR A 138 7.06 -19.62 -5.21
N ASN A 139 6.00 -20.20 -5.76
CA ASN A 139 4.71 -20.30 -5.11
C ASN A 139 4.36 -21.76 -4.88
N THR A 140 4.35 -22.20 -3.64
CA THR A 140 3.95 -23.55 -3.24
C THR A 140 2.71 -23.46 -2.37
N ALA A 141 1.57 -23.90 -2.91
CA ALA A 141 0.26 -23.89 -2.23
C ALA A 141 -0.10 -22.51 -1.61
N GLY A 142 0.15 -21.43 -2.35
CA GLY A 142 -0.15 -20.06 -1.91
C GLY A 142 0.94 -19.42 -1.04
N THR A 143 1.95 -20.18 -0.62
CA THR A 143 3.09 -19.67 0.12
C THR A 143 4.20 -19.25 -0.86
N TRP A 144 4.63 -18.01 -0.74
CA TRP A 144 5.72 -17.47 -1.56
C TRP A 144 7.04 -17.55 -0.81
N THR A 145 8.08 -18.03 -1.48
CA THR A 145 9.45 -18.10 -0.95
C THR A 145 10.43 -17.57 -1.98
N LEU A 146 11.55 -17.02 -1.50
CA LEU A 146 12.66 -16.60 -2.36
C LEU A 146 13.44 -17.84 -2.81
N HIS A 147 13.81 -17.89 -4.09
CA HIS A 147 14.53 -19.05 -4.65
C HIS A 147 15.94 -19.18 -4.07
N ARG A 148 16.65 -18.07 -3.87
CA ARG A 148 18.03 -18.03 -3.36
C ARG A 148 18.15 -17.51 -1.92
N GLY A 149 17.14 -17.72 -1.10
CA GLY A 149 17.13 -17.24 0.28
C GLY A 149 17.12 -15.71 0.37
N GLU A 150 18.00 -15.11 1.15
CA GLU A 150 18.05 -13.66 1.36
C GLU A 150 18.96 -12.89 0.38
N ASP A 151 19.58 -13.57 -0.58
CA ASP A 151 20.33 -12.89 -1.65
C ASP A 151 19.36 -12.38 -2.74
N ILE A 152 19.30 -11.07 -2.90
CA ILE A 152 18.45 -10.39 -3.88
C ILE A 152 19.25 -9.65 -4.95
N THR A 153 20.55 -9.90 -5.04
CA THR A 153 21.42 -9.26 -6.02
C THR A 153 20.97 -9.57 -7.44
N ASP A 154 20.68 -10.84 -7.74
CA ASP A 154 20.17 -11.25 -9.05
C ASP A 154 18.86 -10.57 -9.44
N ILE A 155 17.97 -10.34 -8.46
CA ILE A 155 16.70 -9.64 -8.69
C ILE A 155 16.98 -8.18 -9.05
N GLY A 156 17.93 -7.57 -8.34
CA GLY A 156 18.40 -6.22 -8.64
C GLY A 156 18.98 -6.11 -10.04
N ASP A 157 19.87 -7.03 -10.41
CA ASP A 157 20.52 -7.09 -11.73
C ASP A 157 19.47 -7.27 -12.85
N ASP A 158 18.54 -8.18 -12.68
CA ASP A 158 17.45 -8.45 -13.62
C ASP A 158 16.54 -7.21 -13.84
N LEU A 159 16.32 -6.43 -12.79
CA LEU A 159 15.55 -5.19 -12.85
C LEU A 159 16.41 -3.99 -13.32
N GLY A 160 17.73 -4.07 -13.21
CA GLY A 160 18.63 -2.94 -13.37
C GLY A 160 18.47 -1.91 -12.24
N LEU A 161 18.26 -2.40 -11.02
CA LEU A 161 18.05 -1.64 -9.80
C LEU A 161 19.00 -2.10 -8.69
N THR A 162 19.41 -1.18 -7.83
CA THR A 162 20.12 -1.55 -6.60
C THR A 162 19.09 -1.86 -5.51
N LEU A 163 18.92 -3.12 -5.16
CA LEU A 163 18.05 -3.54 -4.09
C LEU A 163 18.81 -3.65 -2.76
N THR A 164 18.21 -3.18 -1.69
CA THR A 164 18.76 -3.26 -0.34
C THR A 164 17.75 -3.83 0.64
N TRP A 165 18.20 -4.73 1.54
CA TRP A 165 17.36 -5.21 2.61
C TRP A 165 17.14 -4.15 3.69
N GLN A 166 15.89 -3.86 3.99
CA GLN A 166 15.56 -3.13 5.21
C GLN A 166 15.59 -4.10 6.40
N ARG A 167 16.22 -3.70 7.51
CA ARG A 167 16.16 -4.46 8.78
C ARG A 167 14.73 -4.43 9.31
N SER A 168 14.08 -5.59 9.34
CA SER A 168 12.69 -5.73 9.77
C SER A 168 12.42 -7.18 10.17
N ALA A 169 11.55 -7.40 11.15
CA ALA A 169 11.03 -8.72 11.52
C ALA A 169 10.01 -9.28 10.52
N ARG A 170 9.73 -8.58 9.43
CA ARG A 170 8.75 -9.00 8.41
C ARG A 170 9.31 -10.13 7.55
N PRO A 171 8.43 -10.98 6.98
CA PRO A 171 8.86 -12.02 6.02
C PRO A 171 9.67 -11.43 4.87
N ALA A 172 10.65 -12.18 4.36
CA ALA A 172 11.44 -11.80 3.21
C ALA A 172 10.55 -11.52 1.98
N VAL A 173 9.61 -12.41 1.71
CA VAL A 173 8.59 -12.25 0.67
C VAL A 173 7.26 -12.81 1.17
N ARG A 174 6.17 -12.21 0.74
CA ARG A 174 4.82 -12.76 0.83
C ARG A 174 3.96 -12.31 -0.35
N SER A 175 2.96 -13.09 -0.65
CA SER A 175 1.91 -12.71 -1.57
C SER A 175 0.96 -11.71 -0.90
N CYS A 176 0.49 -10.72 -1.67
CA CYS A 176 -0.53 -9.78 -1.28
C CYS A 176 -1.50 -9.64 -2.46
N THR A 177 -2.79 -9.90 -2.25
CA THR A 177 -3.77 -9.85 -3.35
C THR A 177 -4.12 -8.41 -3.69
N ASP A 178 -3.96 -8.03 -4.95
CA ASP A 178 -4.36 -6.72 -5.44
C ASP A 178 -5.89 -6.62 -5.53
N TRP A 179 -6.48 -5.64 -4.87
CA TRP A 179 -7.94 -5.49 -4.84
C TRP A 179 -8.51 -4.94 -6.16
N THR A 180 -7.69 -4.29 -7.02
CA THR A 180 -8.12 -3.79 -8.33
C THR A 180 -7.93 -4.82 -9.44
N GLU A 181 -6.83 -5.53 -9.42
CA GLU A 181 -6.46 -6.50 -10.46
C GLU A 181 -6.85 -7.94 -10.08
N ARG A 182 -7.21 -8.17 -8.82
CA ARG A 182 -7.56 -9.49 -8.24
C ARG A 182 -6.49 -10.56 -8.49
N ALA A 183 -5.25 -10.11 -8.56
CA ALA A 183 -4.06 -10.92 -8.80
C ALA A 183 -3.01 -10.62 -7.73
N PRO A 184 -2.09 -11.55 -7.45
CA PRO A 184 -1.10 -11.33 -6.41
C PRO A 184 0.01 -10.38 -6.84
N HIS A 185 0.54 -9.60 -5.90
CA HIS A 185 1.74 -8.78 -6.04
C HIS A 185 2.70 -9.02 -4.87
N ILE A 186 3.96 -8.61 -5.03
CA ILE A 186 5.05 -8.89 -4.08
C ILE A 186 4.95 -7.95 -2.89
N ALA A 187 4.82 -8.52 -1.70
CA ALA A 187 4.90 -7.85 -0.41
C ALA A 187 6.07 -8.39 0.43
N GLY A 188 6.14 -7.98 1.70
CA GLY A 188 7.27 -8.29 2.56
C GLY A 188 8.47 -7.37 2.31
N ARG A 189 9.65 -7.79 2.79
CA ARG A 189 10.88 -7.00 2.64
C ARG A 189 11.28 -6.81 1.17
N LEU A 190 11.07 -7.82 0.31
CA LEU A 190 11.35 -7.73 -1.12
C LEU A 190 10.44 -6.69 -1.80
N GLY A 191 9.13 -6.74 -1.55
CA GLY A 191 8.18 -5.77 -2.12
C GLY A 191 8.51 -4.33 -1.73
N HIS A 192 8.90 -4.13 -0.46
CA HIS A 192 9.39 -2.84 0.02
C HIS A 192 10.67 -2.39 -0.72
N SER A 193 11.67 -3.28 -0.81
CA SER A 193 12.94 -2.99 -1.46
C SER A 193 12.75 -2.60 -2.94
N ILE A 194 11.93 -3.35 -3.68
CA ILE A 194 11.62 -3.06 -5.09
C ILE A 194 10.93 -1.70 -5.24
N LEU A 195 9.90 -1.39 -4.43
CA LEU A 195 9.20 -0.11 -4.52
C LEU A 195 10.15 1.06 -4.26
N HIS A 196 10.98 0.98 -3.22
CA HIS A 196 11.91 2.05 -2.87
C HIS A 196 12.99 2.23 -3.94
N ALA A 197 13.58 1.15 -4.43
CA ALA A 197 14.55 1.21 -5.51
C ALA A 197 13.97 1.82 -6.80
N MET A 198 12.71 1.48 -7.16
CA MET A 198 12.04 2.09 -8.31
C MET A 198 11.76 3.59 -8.11
N ILE A 199 11.51 4.04 -6.89
CA ILE A 199 11.33 5.47 -6.60
C ILE A 199 12.68 6.18 -6.66
N ASP A 200 13.71 5.64 -6.03
CA ASP A 200 15.05 6.23 -5.93
C ASP A 200 15.72 6.31 -7.32
N ASP A 201 15.52 5.31 -8.18
CA ASP A 201 16.01 5.32 -9.58
C ASP A 201 15.06 6.09 -10.53
N GLY A 202 14.02 6.71 -10.00
CA GLY A 202 13.14 7.58 -10.75
C GLY A 202 12.18 6.88 -11.74
N TRP A 203 11.89 5.59 -11.60
CA TRP A 203 10.86 4.91 -12.39
C TRP A 203 9.46 5.34 -11.94
N LEU A 204 9.32 5.54 -10.62
CA LEU A 204 8.08 5.89 -9.96
C LEU A 204 8.25 7.20 -9.17
N ARG A 205 7.18 7.99 -9.10
CA ARG A 205 7.13 9.19 -8.27
C ARG A 205 5.87 9.17 -7.42
N ARG A 206 6.01 9.44 -6.12
CA ARG A 206 4.87 9.59 -5.20
C ARG A 206 4.05 10.82 -5.56
N ARG A 207 2.74 10.70 -5.51
CA ARG A 207 1.83 11.83 -5.60
C ARG A 207 1.62 12.42 -4.19
N ARG A 208 1.31 13.72 -4.13
CA ARG A 208 1.13 14.41 -2.84
C ARG A 208 -0.17 14.04 -2.14
N ASP A 209 -1.21 13.78 -2.92
CA ASP A 209 -2.58 13.77 -2.42
C ASP A 209 -3.20 12.37 -2.33
N ASP A 210 -2.52 11.36 -2.81
CA ASP A 210 -3.00 9.97 -2.74
C ASP A 210 -1.85 8.97 -2.80
N ARG A 211 -2.18 7.69 -2.72
CA ARG A 211 -1.21 6.59 -2.80
C ARG A 211 -0.92 6.12 -4.23
N ALA A 212 -1.54 6.72 -5.24
CA ALA A 212 -1.17 6.45 -6.61
C ALA A 212 0.28 6.90 -6.87
N LEU A 213 0.95 6.14 -7.69
CA LEU A 213 2.32 6.42 -8.13
C LEU A 213 2.27 6.84 -9.60
N THR A 214 2.98 7.91 -9.91
CA THR A 214 3.16 8.29 -11.32
C THR A 214 4.30 7.46 -11.89
N ILE A 215 4.03 6.66 -12.93
CA ILE A 215 5.09 6.01 -13.70
C ILE A 215 5.71 7.09 -14.59
N THR A 216 6.99 7.36 -14.41
CA THR A 216 7.72 8.38 -15.15
C THR A 216 8.01 7.93 -16.60
N PRO A 217 8.46 8.80 -17.51
CA PRO A 217 8.94 8.36 -18.82
C PRO A 217 10.05 7.31 -18.73
N ARG A 218 11.01 7.48 -17.78
CA ARG A 218 12.04 6.49 -17.47
C ARG A 218 11.43 5.16 -17.00
N GLY A 219 10.45 5.21 -16.09
CA GLY A 219 9.76 4.03 -15.61
C GLY A 219 9.02 3.29 -16.71
N ARG A 220 8.32 4.00 -17.61
CA ARG A 220 7.69 3.39 -18.79
C ARG A 220 8.69 2.68 -19.68
N GLN A 221 9.80 3.33 -20.00
CA GLN A 221 10.86 2.73 -20.79
C GLN A 221 11.41 1.45 -20.15
N ARG A 222 11.70 1.50 -18.84
CA ARG A 222 12.26 0.37 -18.10
C ARG A 222 11.27 -0.79 -17.97
N LEU A 223 10.04 -0.52 -17.57
CA LEU A 223 8.98 -1.53 -17.47
C LEU A 223 8.66 -2.13 -18.85
N GLY A 224 8.64 -1.32 -19.91
CA GLY A 224 8.48 -1.79 -21.29
C GLY A 224 9.61 -2.72 -21.75
N ALA A 225 10.87 -2.40 -21.39
CA ALA A 225 12.01 -3.27 -21.67
C ALA A 225 11.94 -4.63 -20.95
N LEU A 226 11.25 -4.68 -19.79
CA LEU A 226 10.97 -5.92 -19.06
C LEU A 226 9.76 -6.69 -19.60
N GLY A 227 9.03 -6.13 -20.59
CA GLY A 227 7.86 -6.74 -21.21
C GLY A 227 6.51 -6.30 -20.66
N HIS A 228 6.42 -5.20 -19.92
CA HIS A 228 5.14 -4.63 -19.51
C HIS A 228 4.45 -3.98 -20.72
N SER A 229 3.49 -4.68 -21.31
CA SER A 229 2.66 -4.21 -22.41
C SER A 229 1.34 -3.66 -21.88
N GLY A 230 1.12 -2.36 -21.95
CA GLY A 230 -0.16 -1.76 -21.54
C GLY A 230 -0.06 -0.38 -20.91
N MET A 231 0.91 0.40 -21.32
CA MET A 231 1.01 1.84 -20.99
C MET A 231 0.72 2.69 -22.22
#